data_2881e72abe6b87004e76e4707bdcec3c
#
_entry.id   2881e72abe6b87004e76e4707bdcec3c
#
_cell.length_a   1.000
_cell.length_b   1.000
_cell.length_c   1.000
_cell.angle_alpha   90.00
_cell.angle_beta   90.00
_cell.angle_gamma   90.00
#
_symmetry.space_group_name_H-M   'P 1'
#
loop_
_entity.id
_entity.type
_entity.pdbx_description
1 polymer ?
#
loop_
_entity_poly.entity_id
_entity_poly.type
_entity_poly.pdbx_seq_one_letter_code
_entity_poly.pdbx_strand_id
1 'polypeptide(L)'
;MKPIRKALNKVKPHFEKGGRLEKFYPVFNAFETFLYVPDETTPSDGSVHVRDAIDLKRTMIIVVVSLLPCLVFGMWNTGYQHYLALGISDTTIWQNFLFGLLKVLPIVIVTYVAGLATEFTFAIIRKHKVNEGFLVTGSLIPLVMPVDIPLWMVAVATIFAVIIGKEIFGGTGMNILNPALTARAFLFFAYPTKMSGDEVWINTSVQSGQQVVDGFSGATPLGNAAAGLAEKIPDFWDSFFGFIPGSIGETSTLACLIGAGILIYTGIGSWRIMLSVLIGGLVMASIFNFFGANTLMQISPLHQLVLGGFAFGAVFMATDPVTATQTNTGKYIYGFFIGLFAIMIRVFNPAYPEGMMMAILFMNVMAPLIDHYVIQANIKRRLQRAKKLSV
;
A
#
# COMPACT_ATOMS: atom_id res chain seq x y z
N MET A 1 9.14 31.67 -3.09
CA MET A 1 9.93 30.80 -3.99
C MET A 1 11.29 31.38 -4.43
N LYS A 2 11.41 32.68 -4.80
CA LYS A 2 12.72 33.30 -5.19
C LYS A 2 13.87 33.14 -4.16
N PRO A 3 13.66 33.25 -2.81
CA PRO A 3 14.76 33.13 -1.86
C PRO A 3 15.31 31.69 -1.76
N ILE A 4 14.45 30.67 -1.81
CA ILE A 4 14.87 29.25 -1.75
C ILE A 4 15.67 28.87 -3.01
N ARG A 5 15.24 29.32 -4.20
CA ARG A 5 15.98 29.09 -5.45
C ARG A 5 17.36 29.75 -5.43
N LYS A 6 17.46 30.97 -4.87
CA LYS A 6 18.78 31.64 -4.66
C LYS A 6 19.70 30.85 -3.73
N ALA A 7 19.15 30.30 -2.63
CA ALA A 7 19.91 29.47 -1.70
C ALA A 7 20.41 28.18 -2.37
N LEU A 8 19.53 27.48 -3.10
CA LEU A 8 19.89 26.28 -3.85
C LEU A 8 20.96 26.55 -4.91
N ASN A 9 20.81 27.59 -5.69
CA ASN A 9 21.79 27.97 -6.72
C ASN A 9 23.17 28.35 -6.12
N LYS A 10 23.21 28.86 -4.89
CA LYS A 10 24.46 29.15 -4.19
C LYS A 10 25.18 27.88 -3.72
N VAL A 11 24.43 26.84 -3.38
CA VAL A 11 24.95 25.56 -2.87
C VAL A 11 25.28 24.59 -4.02
N LYS A 12 24.57 24.67 -5.13
CA LYS A 12 24.67 23.79 -6.32
C LYS A 12 26.11 23.54 -6.81
N PRO A 13 26.99 24.55 -6.94
CA PRO A 13 28.36 24.34 -7.44
C PRO A 13 29.20 23.40 -6.57
N HIS A 14 28.87 23.24 -5.28
CA HIS A 14 29.57 22.31 -4.39
C HIS A 14 29.25 20.84 -4.68
N PHE A 15 28.11 20.57 -5.33
CA PHE A 15 27.64 19.23 -5.68
C PHE A 15 27.88 18.88 -7.16
N GLU A 16 28.15 19.86 -8.02
CA GLU A 16 28.45 19.63 -9.44
C GLU A 16 29.85 19.03 -9.64
N LYS A 17 30.14 18.57 -10.86
CA LYS A 17 31.42 17.95 -11.22
C LYS A 17 32.61 18.85 -10.82
N GLY A 18 33.52 18.28 -10.02
CA GLY A 18 34.67 19.01 -9.46
C GLY A 18 34.41 19.67 -8.11
N GLY A 19 33.20 19.66 -7.59
CA GLY A 19 32.84 20.14 -6.26
C GLY A 19 33.22 19.17 -5.15
N ARG A 20 33.38 19.68 -3.91
CA ARG A 20 33.77 18.86 -2.74
C ARG A 20 32.74 17.77 -2.41
N LEU A 21 31.47 17.94 -2.79
CA LEU A 21 30.34 17.05 -2.49
C LEU A 21 29.76 16.39 -3.75
N GLU A 22 30.56 16.25 -4.81
CA GLU A 22 30.13 15.65 -6.10
C GLU A 22 29.46 14.27 -5.91
N LYS A 23 29.96 13.44 -4.97
CA LYS A 23 29.39 12.12 -4.69
C LYS A 23 27.91 12.19 -4.22
N PHE A 24 27.51 13.28 -3.60
CA PHE A 24 26.16 13.51 -3.10
C PHE A 24 25.26 14.27 -4.11
N TYR A 25 25.72 14.45 -5.33
CA TYR A 25 24.91 15.09 -6.39
C TYR A 25 23.52 14.44 -6.58
N PRO A 26 23.37 13.10 -6.55
CA PRO A 26 22.06 12.47 -6.67
C PRO A 26 21.07 12.92 -5.59
N VAL A 27 21.53 13.10 -4.35
CA VAL A 27 20.71 13.56 -3.23
C VAL A 27 20.31 15.03 -3.42
N PHE A 28 21.28 15.89 -3.77
CA PHE A 28 20.98 17.29 -4.06
C PHE A 28 19.99 17.43 -5.21
N ASN A 29 20.18 16.69 -6.29
CA ASN A 29 19.29 16.67 -7.45
C ASN A 29 17.87 16.23 -7.08
N ALA A 30 17.71 15.22 -6.21
CA ALA A 30 16.42 14.78 -5.73
C ALA A 30 15.66 15.90 -5.02
N PHE A 31 16.32 16.65 -4.11
CA PHE A 31 15.71 17.80 -3.43
C PHE A 31 15.43 18.96 -4.38
N GLU A 32 16.37 19.29 -5.30
CA GLU A 32 16.17 20.35 -6.29
C GLU A 32 14.96 20.06 -7.17
N THR A 33 14.86 18.83 -7.69
CA THR A 33 13.76 18.43 -8.58
C THR A 33 12.45 18.21 -7.86
N PHE A 34 12.45 17.91 -6.56
CA PHE A 34 11.24 17.86 -5.74
C PHE A 34 10.63 19.25 -5.54
N LEU A 35 11.48 20.27 -5.35
CA LEU A 35 11.03 21.65 -5.13
C LEU A 35 10.76 22.42 -6.44
N TYR A 36 11.48 22.08 -7.50
CA TYR A 36 11.42 22.79 -8.79
C TYR A 36 11.43 21.83 -9.97
N VAL A 37 10.75 22.22 -11.05
CA VAL A 37 10.80 21.47 -12.31
C VAL A 37 12.23 21.54 -12.87
N PRO A 38 12.82 20.43 -13.35
CA PRO A 38 14.14 20.44 -13.99
C PRO A 38 14.14 21.35 -15.22
N ASP A 39 15.19 22.18 -15.35
CA ASP A 39 15.41 23.03 -16.53
C ASP A 39 16.10 22.25 -17.69
N GLU A 40 16.13 20.91 -17.63
CA GLU A 40 16.74 20.09 -18.68
C GLU A 40 15.89 20.15 -19.95
N THR A 41 16.46 20.71 -21.01
CA THR A 41 15.89 20.69 -22.35
C THR A 41 16.37 19.47 -23.12
N THR A 42 15.56 18.98 -24.07
CA THR A 42 16.00 17.94 -25.01
C THR A 42 17.14 18.46 -25.88
N PRO A 43 18.16 17.64 -26.17
CA PRO A 43 19.24 18.03 -27.08
C PRO A 43 18.70 18.41 -28.46
N SER A 44 19.28 19.45 -29.09
CA SER A 44 18.90 19.93 -30.42
C SER A 44 19.62 19.14 -31.53
N ASP A 45 19.75 17.83 -31.38
CA ASP A 45 20.47 16.96 -32.34
C ASP A 45 19.67 16.58 -33.60
N GLY A 46 18.47 17.16 -33.77
CA GLY A 46 17.60 16.90 -34.93
C GLY A 46 16.80 15.62 -34.87
N SER A 47 16.89 14.85 -33.78
CA SER A 47 16.08 13.64 -33.58
C SER A 47 14.62 13.97 -33.20
N VAL A 48 13.71 13.03 -33.49
CA VAL A 48 12.31 13.18 -33.10
C VAL A 48 12.17 12.90 -31.60
N HIS A 49 11.70 13.89 -30.85
CA HIS A 49 11.44 13.76 -29.42
C HIS A 49 9.94 13.68 -29.16
N VAL A 50 9.50 12.60 -28.50
CA VAL A 50 8.13 12.44 -28.02
C VAL A 50 8.16 12.56 -26.49
N ARG A 51 7.42 13.52 -25.95
CA ARG A 51 7.33 13.77 -24.51
C ARG A 51 5.89 13.64 -24.06
N ASP A 52 5.65 12.85 -23.00
CA ASP A 52 4.35 12.79 -22.36
C ASP A 52 4.11 14.06 -21.51
N ALA A 53 2.86 14.51 -21.46
CA ALA A 53 2.43 15.61 -20.60
C ALA A 53 2.35 15.22 -19.11
N ILE A 54 2.28 13.91 -18.82
CA ILE A 54 2.20 13.37 -17.47
C ILE A 54 3.56 12.78 -17.13
N ASP A 55 4.29 13.42 -16.19
CA ASP A 55 5.52 12.87 -15.68
C ASP A 55 5.30 12.00 -14.43
N LEU A 56 6.32 11.19 -14.09
CA LEU A 56 6.27 10.25 -12.98
C LEU A 56 5.91 10.94 -11.66
N LYS A 57 6.37 12.18 -11.44
CA LYS A 57 6.09 12.95 -10.23
C LYS A 57 4.61 13.25 -10.06
N ARG A 58 3.94 13.65 -11.14
CA ARG A 58 2.49 13.89 -11.11
C ARG A 58 1.72 12.61 -10.79
N THR A 59 2.11 11.51 -11.42
CA THR A 59 1.49 10.20 -11.16
C THR A 59 1.64 9.82 -9.67
N MET A 60 2.86 9.92 -9.13
CA MET A 60 3.12 9.55 -7.73
C MET A 60 2.40 10.46 -6.74
N ILE A 61 2.37 11.79 -6.95
CA ILE A 61 1.67 12.70 -6.04
C ILE A 61 0.16 12.46 -6.03
N ILE A 62 -0.44 12.10 -7.17
CA ILE A 62 -1.87 11.78 -7.23
C ILE A 62 -2.18 10.50 -6.43
N VAL A 63 -1.30 9.50 -6.49
CA VAL A 63 -1.46 8.30 -5.65
C VAL A 63 -1.37 8.66 -4.16
N VAL A 64 -0.40 9.50 -3.76
CA VAL A 64 -0.30 9.99 -2.37
C VAL A 64 -1.56 10.74 -1.96
N VAL A 65 -2.09 11.63 -2.82
CA VAL A 65 -3.34 12.35 -2.55
C VAL A 65 -4.53 11.39 -2.41
N SER A 66 -4.58 10.32 -3.20
CA SER A 66 -5.63 9.30 -3.09
C SER A 66 -5.57 8.47 -1.81
N LEU A 67 -4.40 8.41 -1.15
CA LEU A 67 -4.21 7.76 0.16
C LEU A 67 -4.60 8.65 1.34
N LEU A 68 -4.67 9.99 1.16
CA LEU A 68 -4.97 10.93 2.25
C LEU A 68 -6.29 10.64 2.98
N PRO A 69 -7.41 10.29 2.32
CA PRO A 69 -8.63 9.92 3.03
C PRO A 69 -8.43 8.77 4.02
N CYS A 70 -7.68 7.72 3.61
CA CYS A 70 -7.35 6.58 4.45
C CYS A 70 -6.44 6.97 5.62
N LEU A 71 -5.44 7.83 5.37
CA LEU A 71 -4.52 8.30 6.40
C LEU A 71 -5.23 9.17 7.44
N VAL A 72 -6.03 10.14 7.01
CA VAL A 72 -6.77 11.06 7.90
C VAL A 72 -7.78 10.30 8.74
N PHE A 73 -8.57 9.42 8.11
CA PHE A 73 -9.51 8.58 8.82
C PHE A 73 -8.79 7.62 9.78
N GLY A 74 -7.68 7.00 9.36
CA GLY A 74 -6.88 6.10 10.19
C GLY A 74 -6.33 6.78 11.44
N MET A 75 -5.84 8.02 11.33
CA MET A 75 -5.43 8.82 12.49
C MET A 75 -6.59 9.06 13.44
N TRP A 76 -7.75 9.44 12.92
CA TRP A 76 -8.93 9.64 13.75
C TRP A 76 -9.40 8.34 14.42
N ASN A 77 -9.49 7.25 13.67
CA ASN A 77 -9.92 5.94 14.18
C ASN A 77 -8.97 5.39 15.26
N THR A 78 -7.66 5.61 15.11
CA THR A 78 -6.68 5.25 16.14
C THR A 78 -6.99 5.87 17.50
N GLY A 79 -7.33 7.15 17.52
CA GLY A 79 -7.75 7.83 18.76
C GLY A 79 -9.12 7.37 19.25
N TYR A 80 -10.07 7.18 18.36
CA TYR A 80 -11.40 6.69 18.69
C TYR A 80 -11.35 5.32 19.38
N GLN A 81 -10.61 4.36 18.80
CA GLN A 81 -10.44 3.02 19.39
C GLN A 81 -9.69 3.06 20.73
N HIS A 82 -8.72 3.96 20.88
CA HIS A 82 -8.00 4.15 22.14
C HIS A 82 -8.94 4.60 23.25
N TYR A 83 -9.73 5.67 23.03
CA TYR A 83 -10.66 6.18 24.05
C TYR A 83 -11.80 5.19 24.34
N LEU A 84 -12.26 4.46 23.32
CA LEU A 84 -13.24 3.40 23.50
C LEU A 84 -12.70 2.28 24.42
N ALA A 85 -11.42 1.90 24.24
CA ALA A 85 -10.75 0.93 25.10
C ALA A 85 -10.62 1.38 26.57
N LEU A 86 -10.58 2.69 26.80
CA LEU A 86 -10.58 3.30 28.16
C LEU A 86 -11.99 3.53 28.72
N GLY A 87 -13.05 3.17 27.98
CA GLY A 87 -14.43 3.39 28.39
C GLY A 87 -14.88 4.86 28.33
N ILE A 88 -14.15 5.71 27.61
CA ILE A 88 -14.45 7.13 27.43
C ILE A 88 -15.22 7.31 26.13
N SER A 89 -16.53 7.49 26.19
CA SER A 89 -17.40 7.65 25.01
C SER A 89 -17.51 9.11 24.54
N ASP A 90 -17.38 10.09 25.46
CA ASP A 90 -17.57 11.51 25.19
C ASP A 90 -16.27 12.18 24.72
N THR A 91 -15.79 11.80 23.55
CA THR A 91 -14.58 12.39 22.95
C THR A 91 -14.93 13.26 21.76
N THR A 92 -14.21 14.37 21.62
CA THR A 92 -14.37 15.24 20.44
C THR A 92 -13.59 14.66 19.23
N ILE A 93 -14.04 15.00 18.00
CA ILE A 93 -13.35 14.61 16.77
C ILE A 93 -11.88 15.03 16.79
N TRP A 94 -11.58 16.20 17.32
CA TRP A 94 -10.22 16.73 17.41
C TRP A 94 -9.34 16.00 18.43
N GLN A 95 -9.89 15.57 19.56
CA GLN A 95 -9.14 14.78 20.54
C GLN A 95 -8.72 13.43 19.94
N ASN A 96 -9.63 12.73 19.27
CA ASN A 96 -9.33 11.47 18.58
C ASN A 96 -8.27 11.68 17.50
N PHE A 97 -8.43 12.71 16.67
CA PHE A 97 -7.47 12.99 15.60
C PHE A 97 -6.07 13.35 16.12
N LEU A 98 -5.97 14.21 17.14
CA LEU A 98 -4.68 14.61 17.72
C LEU A 98 -3.95 13.43 18.36
N PHE A 99 -4.67 12.58 19.09
CA PHE A 99 -4.08 11.38 19.68
C PHE A 99 -3.52 10.45 18.58
N GLY A 100 -4.33 10.15 17.56
CA GLY A 100 -3.90 9.31 16.46
C GLY A 100 -2.76 9.93 15.64
N LEU A 101 -2.78 11.25 15.42
CA LEU A 101 -1.68 11.96 14.76
C LEU A 101 -0.36 11.76 15.51
N LEU A 102 -0.35 11.93 16.83
CA LEU A 102 0.85 11.75 17.66
C LEU A 102 1.39 10.31 17.62
N LYS A 103 0.52 9.31 17.42
CA LYS A 103 0.93 7.89 17.32
C LYS A 103 1.36 7.51 15.91
N VAL A 104 0.68 7.97 14.89
CA VAL A 104 0.92 7.60 13.48
C VAL A 104 2.08 8.40 12.87
N LEU A 105 2.21 9.69 13.21
CA LEU A 105 3.24 10.56 12.64
C LEU A 105 4.68 10.03 12.84
N PRO A 106 5.08 9.53 14.01
CA PRO A 106 6.41 8.93 14.18
C PRO A 106 6.66 7.74 13.25
N ILE A 107 5.65 6.90 13.02
CA ILE A 107 5.75 5.75 12.10
C ILE A 107 6.00 6.25 10.67
N VAL A 108 5.26 7.26 10.23
CA VAL A 108 5.44 7.89 8.91
C VAL A 108 6.84 8.48 8.79
N ILE A 109 7.30 9.26 9.77
CA ILE A 109 8.63 9.90 9.75
C ILE A 109 9.73 8.84 9.67
N VAL A 110 9.67 7.80 10.51
CA VAL A 110 10.70 6.74 10.52
C VAL A 110 10.72 5.99 9.19
N THR A 111 9.56 5.70 8.61
CA THR A 111 9.46 5.06 7.28
C THR A 111 10.13 5.90 6.20
N TYR A 112 9.82 7.20 6.14
CA TYR A 112 10.44 8.09 5.14
C TYR A 112 11.94 8.26 5.36
N VAL A 113 12.38 8.45 6.60
CA VAL A 113 13.81 8.61 6.91
C VAL A 113 14.59 7.34 6.56
N ALA A 114 14.13 6.17 7.03
CA ALA A 114 14.82 4.90 6.77
C ALA A 114 14.83 4.55 5.28
N GLY A 115 13.71 4.72 4.58
CA GLY A 115 13.61 4.36 3.18
C GLY A 115 14.36 5.31 2.25
N LEU A 116 14.23 6.63 2.44
CA LEU A 116 14.99 7.60 1.65
C LEU A 116 16.50 7.49 1.92
N ALA A 117 16.92 7.26 3.16
CA ALA A 117 18.33 7.02 3.45
C ALA A 117 18.87 5.80 2.69
N THR A 118 18.10 4.73 2.62
CA THR A 118 18.46 3.54 1.85
C THR A 118 18.52 3.83 0.36
N GLU A 119 17.52 4.49 -0.23
CA GLU A 119 17.51 4.83 -1.66
C GLU A 119 18.65 5.78 -2.03
N PHE A 120 18.90 6.79 -1.20
CA PHE A 120 20.02 7.71 -1.44
C PHE A 120 21.36 6.99 -1.40
N THR A 121 21.54 6.04 -0.49
CA THR A 121 22.76 5.22 -0.42
C THR A 121 22.97 4.45 -1.72
N PHE A 122 21.94 3.79 -2.24
CA PHE A 122 22.02 3.06 -3.53
C PHE A 122 22.22 4.00 -4.72
N ALA A 123 21.55 5.16 -4.74
CA ALA A 123 21.72 6.17 -5.78
C ALA A 123 23.16 6.72 -5.85
N ILE A 124 23.79 6.95 -4.68
CA ILE A 124 25.20 7.38 -4.59
C ILE A 124 26.14 6.28 -5.10
N ILE A 125 25.93 5.02 -4.67
CA ILE A 125 26.79 3.88 -5.07
C ILE A 125 26.69 3.63 -6.57
N ARG A 126 25.45 3.60 -7.11
CA ARG A 126 25.18 3.30 -8.52
C ARG A 126 25.27 4.53 -9.46
N LYS A 127 25.43 5.73 -8.91
CA LYS A 127 25.53 7.00 -9.65
C LYS A 127 24.33 7.27 -10.56
N HIS A 128 23.13 6.92 -10.12
CA HIS A 128 21.89 7.23 -10.84
C HIS A 128 21.06 8.28 -10.12
N LYS A 129 20.11 8.91 -10.84
CA LYS A 129 19.15 9.86 -10.26
C LYS A 129 18.17 9.10 -9.36
N VAL A 130 17.77 9.71 -8.25
CA VAL A 130 16.73 9.19 -7.36
C VAL A 130 15.36 9.40 -8.00
N ASN A 131 14.55 8.36 -8.02
CA ASN A 131 13.18 8.42 -8.52
C ASN A 131 12.19 8.61 -7.37
N GLU A 132 11.13 9.37 -7.62
CA GLU A 132 10.12 9.72 -6.61
C GLU A 132 9.17 8.56 -6.24
N GLY A 133 9.38 7.36 -6.77
CA GLY A 133 8.55 6.18 -6.48
C GLY A 133 8.46 5.80 -5.01
N PHE A 134 9.48 6.15 -4.20
CA PHE A 134 9.45 5.90 -2.77
C PHE A 134 8.40 6.75 -2.02
N LEU A 135 7.98 7.88 -2.55
CA LEU A 135 6.94 8.70 -1.91
C LEU A 135 5.65 7.91 -1.70
N VAL A 136 5.27 7.08 -2.67
CA VAL A 136 4.10 6.20 -2.57
C VAL A 136 4.37 5.05 -1.60
N THR A 137 5.50 4.36 -1.73
CA THR A 137 5.89 3.25 -0.83
C THR A 137 5.97 3.74 0.61
N GLY A 138 6.60 4.90 0.84
CA GLY A 138 6.72 5.52 2.16
C GLY A 138 5.38 5.95 2.78
N SER A 139 4.37 6.23 1.95
CA SER A 139 2.99 6.49 2.42
C SER A 139 2.23 5.19 2.70
N LEU A 140 2.44 4.13 1.89
CA LEU A 140 1.72 2.86 2.02
C LEU A 140 2.18 2.05 3.24
N ILE A 141 3.50 2.01 3.53
CA ILE A 141 4.05 1.20 4.63
C ILE A 141 3.38 1.54 5.97
N PRO A 142 3.29 2.80 6.43
CA PRO A 142 2.63 3.13 7.69
C PRO A 142 1.16 2.71 7.73
N LEU A 143 0.45 2.83 6.61
CA LEU A 143 -0.98 2.54 6.52
C LEU A 143 -1.33 1.06 6.72
N VAL A 144 -0.38 0.16 6.46
CA VAL A 144 -0.56 -1.29 6.63
C VAL A 144 0.04 -1.82 7.93
N MET A 145 0.56 -0.93 8.79
CA MET A 145 1.15 -1.31 10.08
C MET A 145 0.14 -1.21 11.22
N PRO A 146 0.33 -2.00 12.28
CA PRO A 146 -0.37 -1.80 13.55
C PRO A 146 0.10 -0.51 14.22
N VAL A 147 -0.78 0.04 15.09
CA VAL A 147 -0.52 1.31 15.77
C VAL A 147 0.60 1.20 16.80
N ASP A 148 0.72 0.06 17.46
CA ASP A 148 1.65 -0.14 18.59
C ASP A 148 2.94 -0.85 18.18
N ILE A 149 3.32 -0.72 16.89
CA ILE A 149 4.56 -1.30 16.38
C ILE A 149 5.78 -0.50 16.86
N PRO A 150 6.84 -1.14 17.37
CA PRO A 150 8.09 -0.47 17.72
C PRO A 150 8.74 0.21 16.49
N LEU A 151 9.14 1.48 16.62
CA LEU A 151 9.67 2.28 15.51
C LEU A 151 10.92 1.65 14.85
N TRP A 152 11.78 0.98 15.63
CA TRP A 152 12.95 0.30 15.07
C TRP A 152 12.56 -0.87 14.14
N MET A 153 11.45 -1.57 14.41
CA MET A 153 10.94 -2.63 13.54
C MET A 153 10.45 -2.04 12.22
N VAL A 154 9.77 -0.88 12.26
CA VAL A 154 9.35 -0.15 11.06
C VAL A 154 10.57 0.23 10.21
N ALA A 155 11.64 0.74 10.85
CA ALA A 155 12.86 1.10 10.15
C ALA A 155 13.51 -0.12 9.47
N VAL A 156 13.68 -1.24 10.20
CA VAL A 156 14.29 -2.47 9.65
C VAL A 156 13.43 -3.05 8.52
N ALA A 157 12.11 -3.09 8.68
CA ALA A 157 11.20 -3.59 7.65
C ALA A 157 11.24 -2.72 6.38
N THR A 158 11.29 -1.40 6.55
CA THR A 158 11.40 -0.46 5.43
C THR A 158 12.72 -0.64 4.69
N ILE A 159 13.85 -0.72 5.41
CA ILE A 159 15.17 -0.99 4.82
C ILE A 159 15.16 -2.32 4.06
N PHE A 160 14.64 -3.38 4.68
CA PHE A 160 14.51 -4.69 4.04
C PHE A 160 13.69 -4.61 2.76
N ALA A 161 12.53 -3.98 2.80
CA ALA A 161 11.63 -3.86 1.66
C ALA A 161 12.24 -3.05 0.51
N VAL A 162 12.96 -1.97 0.82
CA VAL A 162 13.66 -1.17 -0.21
C VAL A 162 14.81 -1.96 -0.81
N ILE A 163 15.62 -2.63 -0.02
CA ILE A 163 16.77 -3.40 -0.53
C ILE A 163 16.27 -4.61 -1.31
N ILE A 164 15.53 -5.50 -0.66
CA ILE A 164 15.13 -6.81 -1.24
C ILE A 164 13.96 -6.66 -2.22
N GLY A 165 12.97 -5.83 -1.93
CA GLY A 165 11.79 -5.67 -2.78
C GLY A 165 12.02 -4.78 -4.00
N LYS A 166 13.03 -3.90 -3.97
CA LYS A 166 13.21 -2.88 -5.02
C LYS A 166 14.64 -2.80 -5.56
N GLU A 167 15.63 -2.49 -4.72
CA GLU A 167 16.97 -2.16 -5.19
C GLU A 167 17.73 -3.35 -5.80
N ILE A 168 17.55 -4.56 -5.28
CA ILE A 168 18.19 -5.78 -5.85
C ILE A 168 17.76 -6.00 -7.30
N PHE A 169 16.53 -5.66 -7.65
CA PHE A 169 16.00 -5.85 -9.01
C PHE A 169 16.35 -4.70 -9.98
N GLY A 170 16.94 -3.60 -9.48
CA GLY A 170 17.37 -2.47 -10.33
C GLY A 170 16.75 -1.13 -9.95
N GLY A 171 15.93 -1.06 -8.90
CA GLY A 171 15.32 0.17 -8.39
C GLY A 171 13.88 0.38 -8.86
N THR A 172 13.42 1.64 -8.88
CA THR A 172 12.04 1.99 -9.20
C THR A 172 11.64 1.52 -10.62
N GLY A 173 10.56 0.80 -10.73
CA GLY A 173 10.02 0.29 -11.99
C GLY A 173 10.54 -1.10 -12.39
N MET A 174 11.50 -1.68 -11.64
CA MET A 174 12.05 -3.02 -11.88
C MET A 174 11.68 -4.03 -10.79
N ASN A 175 10.96 -3.60 -9.77
CA ASN A 175 10.54 -4.45 -8.66
C ASN A 175 9.50 -5.50 -9.11
N ILE A 176 9.72 -6.75 -8.68
CA ILE A 176 8.80 -7.87 -8.95
C ILE A 176 7.66 -7.86 -7.92
N LEU A 177 7.97 -7.54 -6.66
CA LEU A 177 7.03 -7.51 -5.55
C LEU A 177 6.71 -6.06 -5.16
N ASN A 178 5.50 -5.83 -4.64
CA ASN A 178 5.15 -4.55 -4.04
C ASN A 178 5.97 -4.34 -2.75
N PRO A 179 6.79 -3.25 -2.67
CA PRO A 179 7.70 -3.08 -1.53
C PRO A 179 6.97 -2.87 -0.18
N ALA A 180 5.79 -2.22 -0.17
CA ALA A 180 5.04 -2.01 1.07
C ALA A 180 4.52 -3.35 1.63
N LEU A 181 4.02 -4.23 0.77
CA LEU A 181 3.63 -5.58 1.16
C LEU A 181 4.82 -6.45 1.56
N THR A 182 5.97 -6.25 0.93
CA THR A 182 7.22 -6.93 1.32
C THR A 182 7.66 -6.53 2.73
N ALA A 183 7.52 -5.25 3.10
CA ALA A 183 7.79 -4.78 4.48
C ALA A 183 6.86 -5.45 5.49
N ARG A 184 5.56 -5.48 5.19
CA ARG A 184 4.55 -6.13 6.06
C ARG A 184 4.79 -7.63 6.17
N ALA A 185 5.10 -8.31 5.06
CA ALA A 185 5.41 -9.74 5.05
C ALA A 185 6.65 -10.05 5.90
N PHE A 186 7.71 -9.27 5.75
CA PHE A 186 8.91 -9.42 6.58
C PHE A 186 8.58 -9.34 8.07
N LEU A 187 7.82 -8.33 8.49
CA LEU A 187 7.44 -8.18 9.90
C LEU A 187 6.54 -9.33 10.38
N PHE A 188 5.59 -9.74 9.55
CA PHE A 188 4.70 -10.83 9.91
C PHE A 188 5.45 -12.15 10.15
N PHE A 189 6.43 -12.47 9.31
CA PHE A 189 7.21 -13.70 9.48
C PHE A 189 8.32 -13.59 10.51
N ALA A 190 8.96 -12.43 10.65
CA ALA A 190 10.06 -12.23 11.61
C ALA A 190 9.58 -11.93 13.02
N TYR A 191 8.46 -11.23 13.17
CA TYR A 191 7.93 -10.74 14.46
C TYR A 191 6.42 -10.94 14.56
N PRO A 192 5.91 -12.19 14.48
CA PRO A 192 4.47 -12.47 14.42
C PRO A 192 3.71 -11.92 15.62
N THR A 193 4.27 -11.94 16.81
CA THR A 193 3.64 -11.41 18.04
C THR A 193 3.38 -9.90 18.02
N LYS A 194 4.08 -9.15 17.15
CA LYS A 194 3.90 -7.70 16.98
C LYS A 194 3.08 -7.35 15.74
N MET A 195 2.66 -8.34 14.96
CA MET A 195 1.87 -8.18 13.74
C MET A 195 0.52 -8.87 13.80
N SER A 196 0.33 -9.78 14.74
CA SER A 196 -0.94 -10.50 14.98
C SER A 196 -1.19 -10.59 16.47
N GLY A 197 -2.46 -10.67 16.86
CA GLY A 197 -2.88 -10.75 18.25
C GLY A 197 -3.76 -9.58 18.67
N ASP A 198 -4.15 -9.57 19.93
CA ASP A 198 -5.19 -8.68 20.45
C ASP A 198 -4.66 -7.30 20.83
N GLU A 199 -3.37 -7.17 21.14
CA GLU A 199 -2.81 -5.95 21.74
C GLU A 199 -2.24 -4.95 20.75
N VAL A 200 -1.94 -5.36 19.50
CA VAL A 200 -1.16 -4.55 18.56
C VAL A 200 -2.00 -3.57 17.75
N TRP A 201 -3.31 -3.80 17.63
CA TRP A 201 -4.20 -3.02 16.77
C TRP A 201 -4.78 -1.79 17.43
N ILE A 202 -4.80 -1.74 18.76
CA ILE A 202 -5.29 -0.63 19.56
C ILE A 202 -4.19 -0.24 20.54
N ASN A 203 -3.91 1.06 20.63
CA ASN A 203 -2.98 1.54 21.63
C ASN A 203 -3.65 1.56 23.01
N THR A 204 -3.21 0.70 23.91
CA THR A 204 -3.70 0.58 25.29
C THR A 204 -2.77 1.25 26.32
N SER A 205 -1.88 2.13 25.88
CA SER A 205 -0.99 2.87 26.80
C SER A 205 -1.80 3.76 27.74
N VAL A 206 -1.77 3.43 29.00
CA VAL A 206 -2.56 4.05 30.08
C VAL A 206 -1.75 5.12 30.78
N GLN A 207 -2.31 6.30 30.98
CA GLN A 207 -1.76 7.29 31.92
C GLN A 207 -2.05 6.85 33.37
N SER A 208 -1.17 7.24 34.32
CA SER A 208 -1.32 6.87 35.72
C SER A 208 -2.74 7.11 36.24
N GLY A 209 -3.42 6.04 36.64
CA GLY A 209 -4.79 6.08 37.17
C GLY A 209 -5.93 5.70 36.22
N GLN A 210 -5.64 5.42 34.95
CA GLN A 210 -6.61 4.88 34.00
C GLN A 210 -6.40 3.36 33.86
N GLN A 211 -7.45 2.61 33.61
CA GLN A 211 -7.42 1.18 33.35
C GLN A 211 -8.21 0.88 32.08
N VAL A 212 -7.75 -0.11 31.32
CA VAL A 212 -8.52 -0.64 30.19
C VAL A 212 -9.78 -1.31 30.71
N VAL A 213 -10.90 -1.17 30.03
CA VAL A 213 -12.18 -1.79 30.42
C VAL A 213 -12.01 -3.30 30.50
N ASP A 214 -12.49 -3.91 31.58
CA ASP A 214 -12.44 -5.36 31.77
C ASP A 214 -13.14 -6.10 30.61
N GLY A 215 -12.47 -7.13 30.08
CA GLY A 215 -12.98 -7.91 28.96
C GLY A 215 -12.83 -7.25 27.58
N PHE A 216 -12.15 -6.10 27.48
CA PHE A 216 -11.85 -5.48 26.21
C PHE A 216 -10.78 -6.30 25.45
N SER A 217 -11.09 -6.70 24.21
CA SER A 217 -10.18 -7.36 23.30
C SER A 217 -9.87 -6.42 22.14
N GLY A 218 -8.59 -6.10 21.93
CA GLY A 218 -8.11 -5.31 20.80
C GLY A 218 -8.02 -6.09 19.49
N ALA A 219 -8.58 -7.31 19.43
CA ALA A 219 -8.54 -8.17 18.26
C ALA A 219 -9.29 -7.55 17.06
N THR A 220 -8.76 -7.78 15.86
CA THR A 220 -9.47 -7.41 14.63
C THR A 220 -10.74 -8.24 14.45
N PRO A 221 -11.75 -7.74 13.72
CA PRO A 221 -12.95 -8.51 13.39
C PRO A 221 -12.65 -9.86 12.75
N LEU A 222 -11.63 -9.93 11.90
CA LEU A 222 -11.18 -11.18 11.27
C LEU A 222 -10.46 -12.10 12.26
N GLY A 223 -9.72 -11.54 13.22
CA GLY A 223 -9.12 -12.31 14.32
C GLY A 223 -10.19 -12.95 15.20
N ASN A 224 -11.23 -12.19 15.57
CA ASN A 224 -12.39 -12.70 16.31
C ASN A 224 -13.14 -13.81 15.53
N ALA A 225 -13.33 -13.62 14.22
CA ALA A 225 -13.97 -14.62 13.36
C ALA A 225 -13.12 -15.91 13.26
N ALA A 226 -11.79 -15.78 13.17
CA ALA A 226 -10.86 -16.91 13.13
C ALA A 226 -10.85 -17.69 14.47
N ALA A 227 -11.04 -16.99 15.60
CA ALA A 227 -11.20 -17.57 16.93
C ALA A 227 -12.60 -18.17 17.18
N GLY A 228 -13.52 -18.07 16.21
CA GLY A 228 -14.89 -18.60 16.34
C GLY A 228 -15.86 -17.69 17.11
N LEU A 229 -15.47 -16.45 17.43
CA LEU A 229 -16.25 -15.49 18.20
C LEU A 229 -17.18 -14.67 17.29
N ALA A 230 -18.26 -15.30 16.77
CA ALA A 230 -19.21 -14.68 15.87
C ALA A 230 -19.87 -13.41 16.44
N GLU A 231 -20.14 -13.40 17.73
CA GLU A 231 -20.79 -12.28 18.46
C GLU A 231 -19.95 -10.99 18.49
N LYS A 232 -18.62 -11.13 18.34
CA LYS A 232 -17.68 -9.99 18.33
C LYS A 232 -17.39 -9.44 16.94
N ILE A 233 -18.07 -9.93 15.90
CA ILE A 233 -17.95 -9.40 14.54
C ILE A 233 -18.84 -8.17 14.46
N PRO A 234 -18.30 -6.98 14.15
CA PRO A 234 -19.08 -5.75 14.01
C PRO A 234 -20.13 -5.86 12.91
N ASP A 235 -21.13 -4.98 12.94
CA ASP A 235 -22.10 -4.87 11.85
C ASP A 235 -21.45 -4.44 10.53
N PHE A 236 -22.17 -4.69 9.44
CA PHE A 236 -21.70 -4.33 8.08
C PHE A 236 -21.38 -2.84 7.95
N TRP A 237 -22.23 -1.96 8.51
CA TRP A 237 -22.04 -0.52 8.41
C TRP A 237 -20.85 -0.02 9.23
N ASP A 238 -20.63 -0.55 10.43
CA ASP A 238 -19.45 -0.22 11.23
C ASP A 238 -18.17 -0.64 10.52
N SER A 239 -18.18 -1.81 9.88
CA SER A 239 -17.08 -2.30 9.07
C SER A 239 -16.87 -1.46 7.80
N PHE A 240 -17.96 -0.99 7.15
CA PHE A 240 -17.89 -0.17 5.96
C PHE A 240 -17.34 1.23 6.23
N PHE A 241 -17.82 1.88 7.29
CA PHE A 241 -17.30 3.19 7.71
C PHE A 241 -15.93 3.10 8.35
N GLY A 242 -15.59 1.95 8.97
CA GLY A 242 -14.28 1.68 9.52
C GLY A 242 -14.16 1.91 11.04
N PHE A 243 -15.26 1.90 11.79
CA PHE A 243 -15.26 2.01 13.27
C PHE A 243 -14.81 0.72 13.93
N ILE A 244 -13.78 0.10 13.38
CA ILE A 244 -13.26 -1.20 13.77
C ILE A 244 -11.75 -1.13 14.05
N PRO A 245 -11.21 -1.98 14.93
CA PRO A 245 -9.77 -2.11 15.10
C PRO A 245 -9.10 -2.75 13.88
N GLY A 246 -7.90 -2.29 13.53
CA GLY A 246 -7.13 -2.81 12.39
C GLY A 246 -5.89 -2.01 12.09
N SER A 247 -5.27 -2.27 10.93
CA SER A 247 -4.14 -1.48 10.43
C SER A 247 -4.54 -0.01 10.22
N ILE A 248 -3.59 0.90 10.38
CA ILE A 248 -3.85 2.36 10.42
C ILE A 248 -4.72 2.85 9.25
N GLY A 249 -4.44 2.42 8.02
CA GLY A 249 -5.13 2.92 6.82
C GLY A 249 -6.15 1.96 6.20
N GLU A 250 -6.28 0.73 6.73
CA GLU A 250 -7.07 -0.33 6.08
C GLU A 250 -8.51 -0.42 6.60
N THR A 251 -8.85 0.28 7.68
CA THR A 251 -10.12 0.09 8.40
C THR A 251 -11.35 0.57 7.64
N SER A 252 -11.28 1.72 6.94
CA SER A 252 -12.44 2.33 6.28
C SER A 252 -12.53 1.98 4.80
N THR A 253 -13.52 1.16 4.45
CA THR A 253 -13.86 0.88 3.05
C THR A 253 -14.33 2.15 2.32
N LEU A 254 -15.07 3.05 2.98
CA LEU A 254 -15.50 4.31 2.40
C LEU A 254 -14.31 5.19 2.00
N ALA A 255 -13.31 5.34 2.88
CA ALA A 255 -12.09 6.09 2.56
C ALA A 255 -11.33 5.48 1.38
N CYS A 256 -11.26 4.14 1.31
CA CYS A 256 -10.68 3.43 0.16
C CYS A 256 -11.45 3.70 -1.13
N LEU A 257 -12.79 3.75 -1.10
CA LEU A 257 -13.61 4.06 -2.28
C LEU A 257 -13.42 5.51 -2.76
N ILE A 258 -13.25 6.47 -1.85
CA ILE A 258 -12.91 7.86 -2.22
C ILE A 258 -11.55 7.87 -2.95
N GLY A 259 -10.55 7.19 -2.42
CA GLY A 259 -9.26 7.04 -3.08
C GLY A 259 -9.35 6.33 -4.43
N ALA A 260 -10.16 5.27 -4.53
CA ALA A 260 -10.43 4.59 -5.80
C ALA A 260 -11.04 5.54 -6.84
N GLY A 261 -11.99 6.38 -6.42
CA GLY A 261 -12.60 7.42 -7.27
C GLY A 261 -11.55 8.37 -7.85
N ILE A 262 -10.61 8.85 -7.02
CA ILE A 262 -9.51 9.71 -7.47
C ILE A 262 -8.62 8.98 -8.47
N LEU A 263 -8.22 7.73 -8.18
CA LEU A 263 -7.33 6.94 -9.06
C LEU A 263 -7.99 6.58 -10.39
N ILE A 264 -9.27 6.27 -10.40
CA ILE A 264 -10.01 5.94 -11.63
C ILE A 264 -10.25 7.21 -12.46
N TYR A 265 -10.66 8.32 -11.82
CA TYR A 265 -10.89 9.59 -12.50
C TYR A 265 -9.64 10.12 -13.19
N THR A 266 -8.49 9.98 -12.54
CA THR A 266 -7.18 10.40 -13.10
C THR A 266 -6.59 9.39 -14.08
N GLY A 267 -7.17 8.19 -14.21
CA GLY A 267 -6.70 7.13 -15.09
C GLY A 267 -5.42 6.42 -14.63
N ILE A 268 -4.96 6.69 -13.40
CA ILE A 268 -3.74 6.08 -12.84
C ILE A 268 -4.03 4.67 -12.33
N GLY A 269 -5.12 4.51 -11.59
CA GLY A 269 -5.55 3.19 -11.09
C GLY A 269 -6.37 2.42 -12.12
N SER A 270 -6.08 1.12 -12.25
CA SER A 270 -6.82 0.25 -13.18
C SER A 270 -8.15 -0.22 -12.57
N TRP A 271 -9.26 0.37 -13.00
CA TRP A 271 -10.59 -0.08 -12.59
C TRP A 271 -10.87 -1.57 -12.92
N ARG A 272 -10.20 -2.11 -13.97
CA ARG A 272 -10.32 -3.54 -14.36
C ARG A 272 -9.77 -4.45 -13.27
N ILE A 273 -8.64 -4.11 -12.67
CA ILE A 273 -8.06 -4.87 -11.57
C ILE A 273 -8.98 -4.76 -10.35
N MET A 274 -9.39 -3.53 -9.96
CA MET A 274 -10.27 -3.32 -8.80
C MET A 274 -11.56 -4.14 -8.92
N LEU A 275 -12.25 -4.03 -10.06
CA LEU A 275 -13.48 -4.76 -10.30
C LEU A 275 -13.29 -6.29 -10.28
N SER A 276 -12.23 -6.77 -10.90
CA SER A 276 -11.99 -8.23 -10.94
C SER A 276 -11.56 -8.80 -9.59
N VAL A 277 -10.87 -8.03 -8.75
CA VAL A 277 -10.60 -8.42 -7.34
C VAL A 277 -11.90 -8.56 -6.56
N LEU A 278 -12.82 -7.58 -6.69
CA LEU A 278 -14.14 -7.66 -6.05
C LEU A 278 -14.93 -8.88 -6.52
N ILE A 279 -14.98 -9.15 -7.83
CA ILE A 279 -15.67 -10.33 -8.39
C ILE A 279 -15.04 -11.63 -7.88
N GLY A 280 -13.71 -11.76 -7.90
CA GLY A 280 -13.01 -12.94 -7.38
C GLY A 280 -13.27 -13.19 -5.90
N GLY A 281 -13.25 -12.12 -5.09
CA GLY A 281 -13.59 -12.16 -3.68
C GLY A 281 -15.04 -12.59 -3.44
N LEU A 282 -16.00 -11.99 -4.16
CA LEU A 282 -17.41 -12.36 -4.07
C LEU A 282 -17.68 -13.83 -4.44
N VAL A 283 -17.07 -14.30 -5.53
CA VAL A 283 -17.24 -15.70 -5.96
C VAL A 283 -16.76 -16.65 -4.89
N MET A 284 -15.55 -16.44 -4.35
CA MET A 284 -14.99 -17.35 -3.35
C MET A 284 -15.72 -17.25 -2.01
N ALA A 285 -16.08 -16.04 -1.58
CA ALA A 285 -16.88 -15.85 -0.37
C ALA A 285 -18.28 -16.50 -0.49
N SER A 286 -18.92 -16.44 -1.65
CA SER A 286 -20.21 -17.11 -1.89
C SER A 286 -20.09 -18.62 -1.86
N ILE A 287 -19.01 -19.18 -2.43
CA ILE A 287 -18.73 -20.62 -2.36
C ILE A 287 -18.58 -21.04 -0.89
N PHE A 288 -17.75 -20.33 -0.11
CA PHE A 288 -17.57 -20.67 1.29
C PHE A 288 -18.81 -20.46 2.14
N ASN A 289 -19.59 -19.42 1.90
CA ASN A 289 -20.83 -19.16 2.60
C ASN A 289 -21.85 -20.29 2.36
N PHE A 290 -21.86 -20.87 1.16
CA PHE A 290 -22.71 -22.04 0.85
C PHE A 290 -22.33 -23.26 1.69
N PHE A 291 -21.04 -23.49 1.94
CA PHE A 291 -20.60 -24.62 2.78
C PHE A 291 -20.74 -24.34 4.28
N GLY A 292 -20.52 -23.12 4.75
CA GLY A 292 -20.77 -22.64 6.11
C GLY A 292 -20.08 -23.43 7.23
N ALA A 293 -18.91 -24.05 6.97
CA ALA A 293 -18.27 -25.00 7.87
C ALA A 293 -17.62 -24.35 9.11
N ASN A 294 -17.23 -23.08 9.02
CA ASN A 294 -16.65 -22.31 10.13
C ASN A 294 -17.20 -20.87 10.16
N THR A 295 -16.90 -20.13 11.25
CA THR A 295 -17.38 -18.75 11.44
C THR A 295 -16.99 -17.82 10.29
N LEU A 296 -15.76 -17.94 9.78
CA LEU A 296 -15.29 -17.13 8.63
C LEU A 296 -16.09 -17.45 7.36
N MET A 297 -16.49 -18.68 7.13
CA MET A 297 -17.33 -19.06 5.98
C MET A 297 -18.78 -18.58 6.13
N GLN A 298 -19.28 -18.42 7.37
CA GLN A 298 -20.66 -17.97 7.63
C GLN A 298 -20.85 -16.46 7.44
N ILE A 299 -19.77 -15.68 7.40
CA ILE A 299 -19.83 -14.24 7.12
C ILE A 299 -20.39 -14.02 5.70
N SER A 300 -21.33 -13.09 5.55
CA SER A 300 -21.92 -12.79 4.25
C SER A 300 -20.87 -12.37 3.22
N PRO A 301 -21.00 -12.74 1.94
CA PRO A 301 -20.01 -12.43 0.91
C PRO A 301 -19.70 -10.93 0.78
N LEU A 302 -20.69 -10.06 0.90
CA LEU A 302 -20.48 -8.61 0.88
C LEU A 302 -19.72 -8.12 2.09
N HIS A 303 -20.01 -8.67 3.26
CA HIS A 303 -19.32 -8.32 4.50
C HIS A 303 -17.84 -8.74 4.46
N GLN A 304 -17.51 -9.87 3.84
CA GLN A 304 -16.14 -10.32 3.60
C GLN A 304 -15.29 -9.30 2.83
N LEU A 305 -15.90 -8.51 1.93
CA LEU A 305 -15.17 -7.51 1.13
C LEU A 305 -14.85 -6.23 1.89
N VAL A 306 -15.64 -5.91 2.92
CA VAL A 306 -15.44 -4.70 3.73
C VAL A 306 -14.59 -4.96 4.99
N LEU A 307 -14.38 -6.23 5.37
CA LEU A 307 -13.56 -6.61 6.51
C LEU A 307 -12.08 -6.65 6.17
N GLY A 308 -11.26 -6.19 7.12
CA GLY A 308 -9.80 -6.18 7.02
C GLY A 308 -9.27 -5.32 5.87
N GLY A 309 -8.06 -5.61 5.41
CA GLY A 309 -7.39 -4.86 4.35
C GLY A 309 -7.84 -5.19 2.92
N PHE A 310 -8.99 -5.86 2.70
CA PHE A 310 -9.42 -6.28 1.36
C PHE A 310 -9.63 -5.08 0.42
N ALA A 311 -10.41 -4.09 0.82
CA ALA A 311 -10.69 -2.90 0.01
C ALA A 311 -9.42 -2.08 -0.25
N PHE A 312 -8.60 -1.87 0.78
CA PHE A 312 -7.34 -1.14 0.66
C PHE A 312 -6.37 -1.84 -0.30
N GLY A 313 -6.19 -3.15 -0.16
CA GLY A 313 -5.34 -3.96 -1.03
C GLY A 313 -5.83 -3.97 -2.48
N ALA A 314 -7.15 -4.06 -2.72
CA ALA A 314 -7.75 -4.04 -4.06
C ALA A 314 -7.53 -2.69 -4.77
N VAL A 315 -7.59 -1.58 -4.03
CA VAL A 315 -7.50 -0.23 -4.59
C VAL A 315 -6.06 0.25 -4.77
N PHE A 316 -5.22 0.12 -3.75
CA PHE A 316 -3.91 0.79 -3.73
C PHE A 316 -2.73 -0.15 -3.99
N MET A 317 -2.88 -1.44 -3.72
CA MET A 317 -1.76 -2.38 -3.79
C MET A 317 -1.84 -3.30 -5.00
N ALA A 318 -3.03 -3.83 -5.31
CA ALA A 318 -3.21 -4.67 -6.49
C ALA A 318 -3.11 -3.88 -7.81
N THR A 319 -3.35 -2.57 -7.75
CA THR A 319 -3.27 -1.68 -8.92
C THR A 319 -1.89 -1.05 -9.14
N ASP A 320 -0.87 -1.48 -8.40
CA ASP A 320 0.51 -1.02 -8.59
C ASP A 320 0.93 -1.24 -10.05
N PRO A 321 1.26 -0.17 -10.79
CA PRO A 321 1.52 -0.27 -12.23
C PRO A 321 2.81 -1.05 -12.56
N VAL A 322 3.71 -1.25 -11.59
CA VAL A 322 4.97 -1.97 -11.80
C VAL A 322 4.78 -3.47 -11.65
N THR A 323 4.12 -3.89 -10.58
CA THR A 323 4.03 -5.31 -10.19
C THR A 323 2.78 -6.02 -10.75
N ALA A 324 1.78 -5.25 -11.22
CA ALA A 324 0.57 -5.80 -11.82
C ALA A 324 0.79 -6.15 -13.32
N THR A 325 -0.11 -6.99 -13.85
CA THR A 325 -0.16 -7.31 -15.28
C THR A 325 -0.41 -6.07 -16.14
N GLN A 326 0.27 -5.99 -17.29
CA GLN A 326 0.17 -4.86 -18.22
C GLN A 326 -0.94 -5.02 -19.25
N THR A 327 -1.24 -6.26 -19.67
CA THR A 327 -2.27 -6.53 -20.68
C THR A 327 -3.68 -6.39 -20.12
N ASN A 328 -4.60 -5.86 -20.92
CA ASN A 328 -5.99 -5.67 -20.47
C ASN A 328 -6.68 -6.97 -20.04
N THR A 329 -6.46 -8.06 -20.76
CA THR A 329 -6.99 -9.39 -20.39
C THR A 329 -6.30 -9.92 -19.16
N GLY A 330 -4.96 -9.72 -19.05
CA GLY A 330 -4.19 -10.11 -17.88
C GLY A 330 -4.70 -9.42 -16.60
N LYS A 331 -5.07 -8.14 -16.67
CA LYS A 331 -5.61 -7.39 -15.53
C LYS A 331 -6.87 -8.03 -14.93
N TYR A 332 -7.76 -8.56 -15.77
CA TYR A 332 -8.94 -9.27 -15.26
C TYR A 332 -8.58 -10.61 -14.62
N ILE A 333 -7.68 -11.39 -15.23
CA ILE A 333 -7.23 -12.67 -14.69
C ILE A 333 -6.50 -12.46 -13.37
N TYR A 334 -5.54 -11.54 -13.34
CA TYR A 334 -4.75 -11.19 -12.19
C TYR A 334 -5.61 -10.75 -11.00
N GLY A 335 -6.49 -9.78 -11.21
CA GLY A 335 -7.37 -9.27 -10.16
C GLY A 335 -8.34 -10.35 -9.65
N PHE A 336 -8.94 -11.14 -10.54
CA PHE A 336 -9.84 -12.22 -10.14
C PHE A 336 -9.17 -13.22 -9.19
N PHE A 337 -7.95 -13.66 -9.53
CA PHE A 337 -7.22 -14.58 -8.65
C PHE A 337 -6.74 -13.94 -7.35
N ILE A 338 -6.41 -12.65 -7.32
CA ILE A 338 -6.13 -11.95 -6.05
C ILE A 338 -7.34 -12.04 -5.13
N GLY A 339 -8.52 -11.66 -5.61
CA GLY A 339 -9.74 -11.70 -4.80
C GLY A 339 -10.07 -13.11 -4.31
N LEU A 340 -9.96 -14.10 -5.20
CA LEU A 340 -10.19 -15.51 -4.89
C LEU A 340 -9.22 -16.01 -3.80
N PHE A 341 -7.92 -15.82 -4.01
CA PHE A 341 -6.91 -16.27 -3.04
C PHE A 341 -6.97 -15.50 -1.72
N ALA A 342 -7.31 -14.23 -1.72
CA ALA A 342 -7.45 -13.46 -0.49
C ALA A 342 -8.48 -14.08 0.46
N ILE A 343 -9.66 -14.42 -0.06
CA ILE A 343 -10.71 -15.07 0.73
C ILE A 343 -10.33 -16.52 1.06
N MET A 344 -9.69 -17.24 0.13
CA MET A 344 -9.25 -18.61 0.37
C MET A 344 -8.19 -18.68 1.51
N ILE A 345 -7.19 -17.81 1.48
CA ILE A 345 -6.16 -17.76 2.54
C ILE A 345 -6.80 -17.37 3.87
N ARG A 346 -7.74 -16.40 3.88
CA ARG A 346 -8.46 -15.95 5.07
C ARG A 346 -9.16 -17.12 5.79
N VAL A 347 -9.78 -18.01 5.03
CA VAL A 347 -10.55 -19.14 5.58
C VAL A 347 -9.67 -20.30 6.00
N PHE A 348 -8.62 -20.62 5.24
CA PHE A 348 -7.76 -21.79 5.50
C PHE A 348 -6.57 -21.48 6.41
N ASN A 349 -6.20 -20.22 6.59
CA ASN A 349 -5.08 -19.84 7.44
C ASN A 349 -5.53 -18.96 8.62
N PRO A 350 -5.98 -19.56 9.73
CA PRO A 350 -6.43 -18.80 10.91
C PRO A 350 -5.30 -17.98 11.56
N ALA A 351 -4.05 -18.35 11.33
CA ALA A 351 -2.90 -17.56 11.83
C ALA A 351 -2.71 -16.24 11.07
N TYR A 352 -3.27 -16.12 9.86
CA TYR A 352 -3.23 -14.89 9.06
C TYR A 352 -4.59 -14.67 8.36
N PRO A 353 -5.63 -14.28 9.09
CA PRO A 353 -6.98 -14.14 8.53
C PRO A 353 -7.17 -12.96 7.59
N GLU A 354 -6.19 -12.08 7.46
CA GLU A 354 -6.21 -10.95 6.50
C GLU A 354 -6.20 -11.42 5.04
N GLY A 355 -5.33 -12.35 4.68
CA GLY A 355 -5.24 -12.99 3.36
C GLY A 355 -4.74 -12.12 2.21
N MET A 356 -5.08 -10.83 2.18
CA MET A 356 -4.90 -9.95 1.01
C MET A 356 -3.43 -9.72 0.64
N MET A 357 -2.56 -9.51 1.63
CA MET A 357 -1.12 -9.32 1.42
C MET A 357 -0.49 -10.50 0.66
N MET A 358 -0.73 -11.72 1.15
CA MET A 358 -0.16 -12.94 0.55
C MET A 358 -0.71 -13.19 -0.85
N ALA A 359 -2.00 -12.95 -1.06
CA ALA A 359 -2.63 -13.09 -2.36
C ALA A 359 -2.02 -12.14 -3.40
N ILE A 360 -1.80 -10.87 -3.05
CA ILE A 360 -1.18 -9.90 -3.96
C ILE A 360 0.28 -10.27 -4.23
N LEU A 361 1.08 -10.59 -3.20
CA LEU A 361 2.48 -10.96 -3.39
C LEU A 361 2.62 -12.21 -4.28
N PHE A 362 1.78 -13.22 -4.07
CA PHE A 362 1.75 -14.40 -4.93
C PHE A 362 1.42 -14.05 -6.39
N MET A 363 0.39 -13.25 -6.59
CA MET A 363 -0.04 -12.87 -7.93
C MET A 363 0.94 -11.89 -8.61
N ASN A 364 1.70 -11.07 -7.87
CA ASN A 364 2.79 -10.27 -8.42
C ASN A 364 3.83 -11.15 -9.12
N VAL A 365 4.20 -12.27 -8.49
CA VAL A 365 5.13 -13.26 -9.11
C VAL A 365 4.52 -13.90 -10.36
N MET A 366 3.18 -14.10 -10.36
CA MET A 366 2.48 -14.71 -11.51
C MET A 366 2.15 -13.70 -12.63
N ALA A 367 2.23 -12.39 -12.37
CA ALA A 367 1.86 -11.36 -13.34
C ALA A 367 2.62 -11.46 -14.68
N PRO A 368 3.95 -11.63 -14.72
CA PRO A 368 4.69 -11.79 -15.98
C PRO A 368 4.27 -13.06 -16.75
N LEU A 369 3.96 -14.14 -16.04
CA LEU A 369 3.50 -15.39 -16.64
C LEU A 369 2.14 -15.21 -17.33
N ILE A 370 1.21 -14.53 -16.66
CA ILE A 370 -0.11 -14.21 -17.21
C ILE A 370 0.04 -13.39 -18.49
N ASP A 371 0.83 -12.32 -18.43
CA ASP A 371 1.08 -11.45 -19.59
C ASP A 371 1.74 -12.22 -20.74
N HIS A 372 2.69 -13.10 -20.46
CA HIS A 372 3.32 -13.95 -21.49
C HIS A 372 2.26 -14.75 -22.27
N TYR A 373 1.38 -15.49 -21.59
CA TYR A 373 0.35 -16.28 -22.25
C TYR A 373 -0.65 -15.43 -23.04
N VAL A 374 -1.06 -14.28 -22.50
CA VAL A 374 -1.96 -13.35 -23.20
C VAL A 374 -1.32 -12.81 -24.46
N ILE A 375 -0.04 -12.43 -24.42
CA ILE A 375 0.71 -11.93 -25.58
C ILE A 375 0.85 -13.03 -26.62
N GLN A 376 1.22 -14.26 -26.25
CA GLN A 376 1.34 -15.39 -27.16
C GLN A 376 0.01 -15.72 -27.86
N ALA A 377 -1.10 -15.68 -27.13
CA ALA A 377 -2.43 -15.86 -27.71
C ALA A 377 -2.76 -14.76 -28.74
N ASN A 378 -2.38 -13.51 -28.45
CA ASN A 378 -2.58 -12.38 -29.37
C ASN A 378 -1.71 -12.51 -30.63
N ILE A 379 -0.44 -12.94 -30.50
CA ILE A 379 0.46 -13.21 -31.64
C ILE A 379 -0.14 -14.30 -32.53
N LYS A 380 -0.58 -15.44 -31.96
CA LYS A 380 -1.21 -16.52 -32.72
C LYS A 380 -2.44 -16.05 -33.48
N ARG A 381 -3.32 -15.24 -32.86
CA ARG A 381 -4.50 -14.66 -33.54
C ARG A 381 -4.11 -13.75 -34.71
N ARG A 382 -3.08 -12.92 -34.55
CA ARG A 382 -2.58 -12.03 -35.64
C ARG A 382 -2.00 -12.84 -36.80
N LEU A 383 -1.21 -13.86 -36.52
CA LEU A 383 -0.65 -14.76 -37.56
C LEU A 383 -1.74 -15.51 -38.32
N GLN A 384 -2.79 -15.98 -37.63
CA GLN A 384 -3.94 -16.63 -38.28
C GLN A 384 -4.70 -15.68 -39.21
N ARG A 385 -4.86 -14.39 -38.83
CA ARG A 385 -5.49 -13.38 -39.71
C ARG A 385 -4.63 -13.07 -40.93
N ALA A 386 -3.30 -12.92 -40.74
CA ALA A 386 -2.38 -12.69 -41.86
C ALA A 386 -2.42 -13.84 -42.87
N LYS A 387 -2.41 -15.12 -42.44
CA LYS A 387 -2.55 -16.28 -43.31
C LYS A 387 -3.85 -16.31 -44.09
N LYS A 388 -4.98 -15.86 -43.52
CA LYS A 388 -6.27 -15.76 -44.20
C LYS A 388 -6.34 -14.68 -45.28
N LEU A 389 -5.49 -13.64 -45.16
CA LEU A 389 -5.41 -12.53 -46.12
C LEU A 389 -4.41 -12.82 -47.27
N SER A 390 -3.56 -13.82 -47.12
CA SER A 390 -2.56 -14.24 -48.11
C SER A 390 -3.05 -15.38 -49.00
N VAL A 391 -4.25 -15.89 -48.79
CA VAL A 391 -5.01 -16.81 -49.64
C VAL A 391 -6.15 -16.05 -50.32
#